data_da007d711f0c810f03df861c97e5416d
#
_entry.id   da007d711f0c810f03df861c97e5416d
#
_cell.length_a   1.000
_cell.length_b   1.000
_cell.length_c   1.000
_cell.angle_alpha   90.00
_cell.angle_beta   90.00
_cell.angle_gamma   90.00
#
_symmetry.space_group_name_H-M   'P 1'
#
loop_
_entity.id
_entity.type
_entity.pdbx_description
1 polymer ?
#
loop_
_entity_poly.entity_id
_entity_poly.type
_entity_poly.pdbx_seq_one_letter_code
_entity_poly.pdbx_strand_id
1 'polypeptide(L)'
;MTLIKSISGIRGTIGGKPGDSLTPIDVVKFSAAFGTWLKRNNPTSSKIVLGRDARLSGDMVSKLVCGTLQSLGLDVLDLGLSTTPTVEMAVPAEQAIGGIILTASHNPAQWNALKLLNSTGEFISGKDGEEMLAIAEAEDFDFVDVKKLGSYTEDNTWIKKHIDLILALPLVNVEAIKNRNFKVIVDAVNSTGGIAVPMMLEALGVTQITKLHCEPTGHFAHNPEPLPENLTDITKAIEKEKFDLGIVVDPDVDRLCFMCEDGSPFGEEYTLVAVADYILQNKVGNTVSNLSSTRALRDVTEKVGGKYYASAVGEVNVVSLMKSTNAVIGGEGNGGIIYPDLHFGRDALVGIALFLTHLANTGKKISALRKSYPEYYISKNKIELTPDIDVDGVLEAIKQRYSKQPINTIDGVKIEFEKEWLHLRKSNTEPIIRIYSESDSMTKADNLAKKIISDIKEVVANRL
;
A
#
# COMPACT_ATOMS: atom_id res chain seq x y z
N MET A 1 23.69 -1.46 -6.90
CA MET A 1 23.09 -0.34 -6.12
C MET A 1 21.63 -0.66 -5.85
N THR A 2 21.18 -0.61 -4.59
CA THR A 2 19.80 -0.89 -4.19
C THR A 2 19.13 0.33 -3.51
N LEU A 3 19.91 1.40 -3.21
CA LEU A 3 19.34 2.60 -2.60
C LEU A 3 18.46 3.35 -3.59
N ILE A 4 17.18 3.44 -3.28
CA ILE A 4 16.16 4.11 -4.06
C ILE A 4 15.67 5.30 -3.27
N LYS A 5 15.74 6.48 -3.88
CA LYS A 5 15.22 7.74 -3.35
C LYS A 5 13.97 8.08 -4.16
N SER A 6 12.82 7.97 -3.56
CA SER A 6 11.53 8.16 -4.25
C SER A 6 10.56 9.00 -3.43
N ILE A 7 9.47 9.42 -4.04
CA ILE A 7 8.35 10.13 -3.38
C ILE A 7 7.80 9.32 -2.19
N SER A 8 7.84 7.98 -2.26
CA SER A 8 7.38 7.10 -1.18
C SER A 8 8.43 6.86 -0.08
N GLY A 9 9.54 7.57 -0.09
CA GLY A 9 10.60 7.50 0.90
C GLY A 9 11.93 6.95 0.39
N ILE A 10 12.84 6.72 1.32
CA ILE A 10 14.20 6.24 1.09
C ILE A 10 14.25 4.75 1.41
N ARG A 11 14.55 3.91 0.43
CA ARG A 11 14.47 2.46 0.52
C ARG A 11 15.75 1.81 0.01
N GLY A 12 16.18 0.70 0.64
CA GLY A 12 17.33 -0.07 0.18
C GLY A 12 17.50 -1.37 0.94
N THR A 13 18.41 -2.21 0.46
CA THR A 13 18.86 -3.38 1.23
C THR A 13 19.76 -2.93 2.38
N ILE A 14 19.61 -3.57 3.53
CA ILE A 14 20.43 -3.29 4.70
C ILE A 14 21.85 -3.84 4.51
N GLY A 15 22.85 -3.05 4.86
CA GLY A 15 24.29 -3.39 4.69
C GLY A 15 24.86 -2.84 3.37
N GLY A 16 26.09 -3.27 3.06
CA GLY A 16 26.78 -2.80 1.85
C GLY A 16 27.56 -1.49 2.04
N LYS A 17 27.62 -0.68 0.99
CA LYS A 17 28.35 0.60 0.99
C LYS A 17 27.41 1.79 1.12
N PRO A 18 27.79 2.85 1.87
CA PRO A 18 27.03 4.10 1.90
C PRO A 18 26.76 4.64 0.48
N GLY A 19 25.54 5.06 0.23
CA GLY A 19 25.08 5.56 -1.06
C GLY A 19 24.65 4.48 -2.07
N ASP A 20 25.07 3.22 -1.88
CA ASP A 20 24.67 2.09 -2.73
C ASP A 20 23.50 1.27 -2.18
N SER A 21 23.36 1.27 -0.87
CA SER A 21 22.34 0.55 -0.10
C SER A 21 21.95 1.35 1.13
N LEU A 22 20.95 0.90 1.90
CA LEU A 22 20.51 1.58 3.10
C LEU A 22 21.42 1.20 4.29
N THR A 23 22.54 1.90 4.43
CA THR A 23 23.47 1.72 5.53
C THR A 23 23.11 2.60 6.74
N PRO A 24 23.70 2.39 7.94
CA PRO A 24 23.51 3.30 9.08
C PRO A 24 23.83 4.76 8.76
N ILE A 25 24.82 5.04 7.91
CA ILE A 25 25.18 6.40 7.49
C ILE A 25 24.05 7.00 6.66
N ASP A 26 23.46 6.24 5.74
CA ASP A 26 22.33 6.70 4.92
C ASP A 26 21.10 6.95 5.78
N VAL A 27 20.81 6.08 6.76
CA VAL A 27 19.70 6.27 7.71
C VAL A 27 19.86 7.59 8.45
N VAL A 28 21.04 7.87 9.02
CA VAL A 28 21.32 9.12 9.74
C VAL A 28 21.19 10.32 8.79
N LYS A 29 21.80 10.26 7.61
CA LYS A 29 21.77 11.34 6.62
C LYS A 29 20.36 11.73 6.22
N PHE A 30 19.53 10.77 5.82
CA PHE A 30 18.16 11.05 5.37
C PHE A 30 17.22 11.40 6.52
N SER A 31 17.43 10.86 7.72
CA SER A 31 16.67 11.26 8.91
C SER A 31 17.00 12.71 9.31
N ALA A 32 18.27 13.10 9.24
CA ALA A 32 18.69 14.48 9.51
C ALA A 32 18.11 15.46 8.48
N ALA A 33 18.14 15.10 7.20
CA ALA A 33 17.57 15.92 6.14
C ALA A 33 16.05 16.09 6.31
N PHE A 34 15.33 15.01 6.57
CA PHE A 34 13.88 15.06 6.76
C PHE A 34 13.49 15.83 8.01
N GLY A 35 14.15 15.60 9.14
CA GLY A 35 13.90 16.36 10.38
C GLY A 35 14.19 17.84 10.21
N THR A 36 15.25 18.21 9.50
CA THR A 36 15.58 19.62 9.16
C THR A 36 14.49 20.23 8.27
N TRP A 37 14.08 19.51 7.22
CA TRP A 37 12.99 19.94 6.33
C TRP A 37 11.68 20.17 7.11
N LEU A 38 11.30 19.25 7.98
CA LEU A 38 10.10 19.38 8.82
C LEU A 38 10.15 20.62 9.71
N LYS A 39 11.27 20.86 10.39
CA LYS A 39 11.45 22.06 11.27
C LYS A 39 11.33 23.37 10.50
N ARG A 40 11.95 23.45 9.32
CA ARG A 40 11.92 24.65 8.48
C ARG A 40 10.51 24.98 7.98
N ASN A 41 9.72 23.94 7.73
CA ASN A 41 8.34 24.08 7.25
C ASN A 41 7.29 24.16 8.39
N ASN A 42 7.64 23.78 9.63
CA ASN A 42 6.72 23.73 10.78
C ASN A 42 7.37 24.33 12.05
N PRO A 43 7.57 25.65 12.14
CA PRO A 43 8.34 26.25 13.23
C PRO A 43 7.62 26.27 14.60
N THR A 44 6.34 25.85 14.67
CA THR A 44 5.49 25.99 15.86
C THR A 44 5.44 24.74 16.74
N SER A 45 5.96 23.61 16.29
CA SER A 45 5.98 22.33 17.02
C SER A 45 7.27 21.57 16.74
N SER A 46 7.65 20.68 17.64
CA SER A 46 8.84 19.81 17.53
C SER A 46 8.51 18.32 17.53
N LYS A 47 7.23 17.95 17.72
CA LYS A 47 6.85 16.54 17.83
C LYS A 47 6.87 15.85 16.47
N ILE A 48 7.49 14.65 16.44
CA ILE A 48 7.47 13.73 15.29
C ILE A 48 7.07 12.34 15.76
N VAL A 49 6.24 11.65 14.96
CA VAL A 49 5.81 10.26 15.24
C VAL A 49 6.69 9.28 14.49
N LEU A 50 7.08 8.21 15.16
CA LEU A 50 7.81 7.10 14.58
C LEU A 50 7.06 5.78 14.83
N GLY A 51 7.07 4.88 13.85
CA GLY A 51 6.62 3.50 14.02
C GLY A 51 7.34 2.58 13.05
N ARG A 52 7.26 1.27 13.27
CA ARG A 52 7.95 0.29 12.43
C ARG A 52 7.19 -1.01 12.28
N ASP A 53 7.46 -1.73 11.19
CA ASP A 53 7.10 -3.13 11.08
C ASP A 53 8.07 -4.04 11.88
N ALA A 54 7.89 -5.36 11.78
CA ALA A 54 8.70 -6.31 12.55
C ALA A 54 10.01 -6.73 11.86
N ARG A 55 10.44 -6.08 10.77
CA ARG A 55 11.69 -6.42 10.07
C ARG A 55 12.87 -6.50 11.02
N LEU A 56 13.75 -7.49 10.82
CA LEU A 56 14.93 -7.73 11.68
C LEU A 56 15.81 -6.49 11.88
N SER A 57 15.90 -5.65 10.85
CA SER A 57 16.67 -4.40 10.91
C SER A 57 15.94 -3.25 11.62
N GLY A 58 14.64 -3.41 11.91
CA GLY A 58 13.77 -2.33 12.38
C GLY A 58 14.25 -1.69 13.67
N ASP A 59 14.64 -2.47 14.66
CA ASP A 59 15.13 -1.97 15.95
C ASP A 59 16.43 -1.14 15.81
N MET A 60 17.38 -1.63 15.02
CA MET A 60 18.62 -0.91 14.76
C MET A 60 18.36 0.41 14.02
N VAL A 61 17.53 0.37 12.97
CA VAL A 61 17.19 1.57 12.20
C VAL A 61 16.44 2.57 13.06
N SER A 62 15.48 2.13 13.89
CA SER A 62 14.72 3.00 14.80
C SER A 62 15.65 3.77 15.76
N LYS A 63 16.63 3.10 16.37
CA LYS A 63 17.60 3.74 17.27
C LYS A 63 18.41 4.85 16.58
N LEU A 64 18.83 4.63 15.32
CA LEU A 64 19.55 5.62 14.54
C LEU A 64 18.66 6.82 14.21
N VAL A 65 17.42 6.57 13.79
CA VAL A 65 16.44 7.61 13.47
C VAL A 65 16.13 8.44 14.72
N CYS A 66 15.79 7.80 15.84
CA CYS A 66 15.46 8.49 17.09
C CYS A 66 16.58 9.41 17.56
N GLY A 67 17.82 8.89 17.66
CA GLY A 67 18.96 9.69 18.08
C GLY A 67 19.25 10.85 17.14
N THR A 68 19.09 10.64 15.84
CA THR A 68 19.27 11.71 14.84
C THR A 68 18.23 12.80 14.99
N LEU A 69 16.95 12.44 15.13
CA LEU A 69 15.86 13.41 15.28
C LEU A 69 15.99 14.19 16.59
N GLN A 70 16.33 13.53 17.70
CA GLN A 70 16.61 14.21 18.97
C GLN A 70 17.76 15.23 18.84
N SER A 71 18.81 14.90 18.08
CA SER A 71 19.93 15.82 17.84
C SER A 71 19.56 17.07 17.02
N LEU A 72 18.40 17.04 16.34
CA LEU A 72 17.81 18.20 15.67
C LEU A 72 16.86 19.00 16.60
N GLY A 73 16.67 18.58 17.86
CA GLY A 73 15.73 19.18 18.79
C GLY A 73 14.28 18.77 18.53
N LEU A 74 14.04 17.61 17.89
CA LEU A 74 12.71 17.07 17.68
C LEU A 74 12.32 16.08 18.80
N ASP A 75 11.10 16.20 19.29
CA ASP A 75 10.51 15.32 20.29
C ASP A 75 9.93 14.10 19.60
N VAL A 76 10.54 12.95 19.80
CA VAL A 76 10.15 11.69 19.15
C VAL A 76 9.10 10.96 20.00
N LEU A 77 7.93 10.71 19.40
CA LEU A 77 6.92 9.79 19.91
C LEU A 77 7.04 8.47 19.13
N ASP A 78 7.62 7.44 19.77
CA ASP A 78 7.82 6.13 19.17
C ASP A 78 6.63 5.20 19.50
N LEU A 79 5.94 4.75 18.47
CA LEU A 79 4.81 3.80 18.59
C LEU A 79 5.27 2.34 18.64
N GLY A 80 6.57 2.09 18.53
CA GLY A 80 7.15 0.74 18.50
C GLY A 80 6.71 -0.07 17.28
N LEU A 81 6.36 -1.33 17.49
CA LEU A 81 5.75 -2.17 16.45
C LEU A 81 4.36 -1.65 16.12
N SER A 82 4.19 -1.14 14.92
CA SER A 82 2.97 -0.47 14.48
C SER A 82 2.68 -0.77 13.01
N THR A 83 1.54 -0.32 12.53
CA THR A 83 1.17 -0.43 11.13
C THR A 83 1.34 0.91 10.42
N THR A 84 1.56 0.91 9.10
CA THR A 84 1.61 2.15 8.31
C THR A 84 0.40 3.03 8.58
N PRO A 85 -0.86 2.57 8.44
CA PRO A 85 -2.03 3.42 8.69
C PRO A 85 -2.15 3.89 10.15
N THR A 86 -1.68 3.11 11.13
CA THR A 86 -1.69 3.57 12.54
C THR A 86 -0.76 4.76 12.76
N VAL A 87 0.42 4.76 12.13
CA VAL A 87 1.34 5.92 12.21
C VAL A 87 0.74 7.13 11.48
N GLU A 88 0.15 6.93 10.31
CA GLU A 88 -0.55 7.97 9.56
C GLU A 88 -1.65 8.64 10.39
N MET A 89 -2.46 7.85 11.10
CA MET A 89 -3.50 8.35 12.00
C MET A 89 -2.93 9.07 13.23
N ALA A 90 -1.81 8.60 13.77
CA ALA A 90 -1.20 9.18 14.96
C ALA A 90 -0.62 10.57 14.70
N VAL A 91 -0.06 10.83 13.52
CA VAL A 91 0.59 12.13 13.20
C VAL A 91 -0.34 13.32 13.44
N PRO A 92 -1.51 13.44 12.80
CA PRO A 92 -2.41 14.57 13.04
C PRO A 92 -3.05 14.54 14.43
N ALA A 93 -3.37 13.36 14.97
CA ALA A 93 -4.00 13.22 16.27
C ALA A 93 -3.07 13.69 17.42
N GLU A 94 -1.78 13.46 17.30
CA GLU A 94 -0.75 13.92 18.24
C GLU A 94 -0.25 15.33 17.94
N GLN A 95 -0.82 16.01 16.93
CA GLN A 95 -0.39 17.33 16.47
C GLN A 95 1.11 17.37 16.12
N ALA A 96 1.62 16.26 15.58
CA ALA A 96 3.00 16.14 15.15
C ALA A 96 3.23 16.87 13.82
N ILE A 97 4.45 17.36 13.61
CA ILE A 97 4.82 18.04 12.36
C ILE A 97 5.05 17.09 11.20
N GLY A 98 5.15 15.80 11.48
CA GLY A 98 5.31 14.72 10.51
C GLY A 98 5.54 13.39 11.18
N GLY A 99 5.84 12.38 10.38
CA GLY A 99 6.11 11.04 10.86
C GLY A 99 7.07 10.26 9.97
N ILE A 100 7.63 9.20 10.53
CA ILE A 100 8.43 8.23 9.79
C ILE A 100 7.92 6.82 10.09
N ILE A 101 7.74 6.02 9.04
CA ILE A 101 7.43 4.61 9.17
C ILE A 101 8.63 3.81 8.65
N LEU A 102 9.18 2.94 9.48
CA LEU A 102 10.30 2.08 9.14
C LEU A 102 9.79 0.74 8.63
N THR A 103 9.63 0.66 7.32
CA THR A 103 9.12 -0.53 6.61
C THR A 103 9.45 -0.45 5.14
N ALA A 104 9.74 -1.59 4.53
CA ALA A 104 9.80 -1.71 3.08
C ALA A 104 8.56 -2.43 2.50
N SER A 105 7.42 -2.42 3.22
CA SER A 105 6.16 -3.06 2.83
C SER A 105 6.40 -4.53 2.39
N HIS A 106 5.97 -4.88 1.20
CA HIS A 106 6.09 -6.23 0.63
C HIS A 106 7.48 -6.61 0.10
N ASN A 107 8.49 -5.75 0.20
CA ASN A 107 9.85 -6.13 -0.20
C ASN A 107 10.40 -7.25 0.71
N PRO A 108 11.31 -8.12 0.20
CA PRO A 108 11.94 -9.17 0.99
C PRO A 108 12.62 -8.69 2.28
N ALA A 109 12.91 -9.61 3.20
CA ALA A 109 13.36 -9.32 4.56
C ALA A 109 14.64 -8.46 4.65
N GLN A 110 15.55 -8.56 3.67
CA GLN A 110 16.78 -7.77 3.62
C GLN A 110 16.59 -6.29 3.30
N TRP A 111 15.39 -5.87 2.90
CA TRP A 111 15.05 -4.48 2.62
C TRP A 111 14.52 -3.77 3.86
N ASN A 112 14.76 -2.46 3.93
CA ASN A 112 14.03 -1.55 4.82
C ASN A 112 13.88 -0.19 4.14
N ALA A 113 13.07 0.69 4.72
CA ALA A 113 12.90 2.05 4.21
C ALA A 113 12.50 3.01 5.32
N LEU A 114 12.71 4.30 5.04
CA LEU A 114 12.09 5.42 5.76
C LEU A 114 10.96 5.94 4.87
N LYS A 115 9.72 5.62 5.21
CA LYS A 115 8.53 6.22 4.61
C LYS A 115 8.23 7.52 5.35
N LEU A 116 8.10 8.62 4.64
CA LEU A 116 8.08 9.98 5.19
C LEU A 116 6.69 10.59 5.11
N LEU A 117 6.16 11.03 6.25
CA LEU A 117 4.82 11.61 6.37
C LEU A 117 4.88 13.11 6.71
N ASN A 118 4.00 13.88 6.09
CA ASN A 118 3.76 15.27 6.43
C ASN A 118 2.88 15.42 7.70
N SER A 119 2.56 16.64 8.10
CA SER A 119 1.77 16.91 9.30
C SER A 119 0.31 16.47 9.24
N THR A 120 -0.20 16.12 8.07
CA THR A 120 -1.55 15.55 7.92
C THR A 120 -1.56 14.01 7.98
N GLY A 121 -0.40 13.38 8.19
CA GLY A 121 -0.25 11.92 8.22
C GLY A 121 -0.22 11.28 6.84
N GLU A 122 -0.04 12.05 5.79
CA GLU A 122 0.05 11.58 4.41
C GLU A 122 1.51 11.53 3.95
N PHE A 123 1.82 10.69 2.96
CA PHE A 123 3.15 10.72 2.36
C PHE A 123 3.48 12.10 1.79
N ILE A 124 4.75 12.51 1.94
CA ILE A 124 5.22 13.78 1.38
C ILE A 124 5.07 13.80 -0.15
N SER A 125 4.87 14.98 -0.71
CA SER A 125 4.77 15.15 -2.17
C SER A 125 6.15 14.98 -2.86
N GLY A 126 6.13 14.84 -4.20
CA GLY A 126 7.36 14.81 -4.98
C GLY A 126 8.22 16.05 -4.78
N LYS A 127 7.60 17.23 -4.71
CA LYS A 127 8.28 18.49 -4.45
C LYS A 127 8.94 18.50 -3.06
N ASP A 128 8.23 18.06 -2.03
CA ASP A 128 8.75 17.98 -0.67
C ASP A 128 9.95 17.01 -0.60
N GLY A 129 9.85 15.88 -1.31
CA GLY A 129 10.93 14.91 -1.45
C GLY A 129 12.18 15.50 -2.12
N GLU A 130 12.01 16.30 -3.17
CA GLU A 130 13.11 16.99 -3.85
C GLU A 130 13.79 18.01 -2.92
N GLU A 131 13.02 18.80 -2.17
CA GLU A 131 13.53 19.76 -1.19
C GLU A 131 14.33 19.04 -0.08
N MET A 132 13.81 17.95 0.46
CA MET A 132 14.48 17.14 1.47
C MET A 132 15.77 16.50 0.92
N LEU A 133 15.77 15.98 -0.30
CA LEU A 133 16.96 15.41 -0.93
C LEU A 133 18.03 16.46 -1.20
N ALA A 134 17.67 17.70 -1.53
CA ALA A 134 18.63 18.81 -1.68
C ALA A 134 19.33 19.12 -0.34
N ILE A 135 18.60 19.10 0.78
CA ILE A 135 19.18 19.25 2.13
C ILE A 135 20.15 18.09 2.44
N ALA A 136 19.75 16.85 2.07
CA ALA A 136 20.60 15.68 2.28
C ALA A 136 21.89 15.75 1.46
N GLU A 137 21.84 16.22 0.21
CA GLU A 137 23.00 16.33 -0.66
C GLU A 137 23.98 17.44 -0.19
N ALA A 138 23.42 18.56 0.23
CA ALA A 138 24.20 19.68 0.77
C ALA A 138 24.71 19.43 2.22
N GLU A 139 24.21 18.38 2.89
CA GLU A 139 24.46 18.12 4.33
C GLU A 139 24.14 19.34 5.23
N ASP A 140 23.12 20.12 4.82
CA ASP A 140 22.70 21.34 5.49
C ASP A 140 21.71 21.03 6.63
N PHE A 141 22.23 20.42 7.71
CA PHE A 141 21.44 19.93 8.84
C PHE A 141 21.43 20.93 10.01
N ASP A 142 20.25 21.10 10.64
CA ASP A 142 20.02 22.02 11.76
C ASP A 142 20.21 21.33 13.12
N PHE A 143 21.39 20.72 13.37
CA PHE A 143 21.71 20.15 14.67
C PHE A 143 21.76 21.21 15.78
N VAL A 144 21.25 20.86 16.96
CA VAL A 144 21.14 21.77 18.10
C VAL A 144 22.20 21.48 19.15
N ASP A 145 22.43 22.47 20.04
CA ASP A 145 23.31 22.25 21.21
C ASP A 145 22.63 21.36 22.28
N VAL A 146 23.42 20.83 23.21
CA VAL A 146 22.99 19.84 24.22
C VAL A 146 21.77 20.27 25.05
N LYS A 147 21.54 21.57 25.24
CA LYS A 147 20.41 22.08 26.02
C LYS A 147 19.09 22.12 25.26
N LYS A 148 19.14 21.88 23.95
CA LYS A 148 17.99 21.91 23.04
C LYS A 148 17.70 20.55 22.41
N LEU A 149 18.33 19.47 22.89
CA LEU A 149 18.03 18.13 22.42
C LEU A 149 16.56 17.80 22.65
N GLY A 150 15.96 17.13 21.65
CA GLY A 150 14.60 16.65 21.73
C GLY A 150 14.41 15.50 22.73
N SER A 151 13.20 15.32 23.18
CA SER A 151 12.82 14.22 24.07
C SER A 151 12.52 12.93 23.30
N TYR A 152 12.44 11.81 24.02
CA TYR A 152 11.96 10.51 23.49
C TYR A 152 10.89 9.96 24.42
N THR A 153 9.77 9.57 23.86
CA THR A 153 8.65 8.93 24.56
C THR A 153 8.13 7.76 23.75
N GLU A 154 7.60 6.75 24.42
CA GLU A 154 6.97 5.58 23.80
C GLU A 154 5.46 5.57 24.05
N ASP A 155 4.67 5.22 23.04
CA ASP A 155 3.24 4.94 23.17
C ASP A 155 2.82 3.77 22.28
N ASN A 156 2.80 2.59 22.83
CA ASN A 156 2.39 1.36 22.15
C ASN A 156 0.87 1.14 22.14
N THR A 157 0.07 2.12 22.54
CA THR A 157 -1.40 2.02 22.58
C THR A 157 -2.08 2.44 21.26
N TRP A 158 -1.34 2.96 20.30
CA TRP A 158 -1.89 3.57 19.09
C TRP A 158 -2.62 2.59 18.18
N ILE A 159 -2.23 1.31 18.09
CA ILE A 159 -3.01 0.31 17.35
C ILE A 159 -4.43 0.23 17.91
N LYS A 160 -4.57 0.21 19.24
CA LYS A 160 -5.88 0.19 19.90
C LYS A 160 -6.67 1.48 19.63
N LYS A 161 -6.03 2.66 19.73
CA LYS A 161 -6.69 3.95 19.44
C LYS A 161 -7.18 3.99 17.99
N HIS A 162 -6.39 3.51 17.03
CA HIS A 162 -6.78 3.40 15.64
C HIS A 162 -7.99 2.47 15.46
N ILE A 163 -7.99 1.30 16.09
CA ILE A 163 -9.13 0.37 16.08
C ILE A 163 -10.38 1.05 16.66
N ASP A 164 -10.27 1.75 17.80
CA ASP A 164 -11.39 2.45 18.41
C ASP A 164 -12.01 3.51 17.44
N LEU A 165 -11.18 4.22 16.66
CA LEU A 165 -11.64 5.15 15.62
C LEU A 165 -12.36 4.43 14.48
N ILE A 166 -11.89 3.27 14.06
CA ILE A 166 -12.57 2.45 13.03
C ILE A 166 -13.94 1.97 13.52
N LEU A 167 -14.02 1.50 14.77
CA LEU A 167 -15.28 1.04 15.36
C LEU A 167 -16.34 2.16 15.48
N ALA A 168 -15.90 3.41 15.57
CA ALA A 168 -16.78 4.58 15.62
C ALA A 168 -17.35 4.99 14.26
N LEU A 169 -16.85 4.43 13.14
CA LEU A 169 -17.33 4.75 11.80
C LEU A 169 -18.78 4.30 11.59
N PRO A 170 -19.66 5.14 11.00
CA PRO A 170 -21.08 4.83 10.82
C PRO A 170 -21.34 3.56 9.99
N LEU A 171 -20.43 3.20 9.08
CA LEU A 171 -20.57 2.04 8.21
C LEU A 171 -19.97 0.75 8.80
N VAL A 172 -19.40 0.79 9.99
CA VAL A 172 -18.93 -0.41 10.71
C VAL A 172 -20.03 -0.92 11.64
N ASN A 173 -20.53 -2.12 11.35
CA ASN A 173 -21.62 -2.73 12.14
C ASN A 173 -21.11 -3.94 12.92
N VAL A 174 -20.61 -3.66 14.13
CA VAL A 174 -20.05 -4.67 15.05
C VAL A 174 -21.09 -5.76 15.40
N GLU A 175 -22.35 -5.39 15.63
CA GLU A 175 -23.39 -6.35 15.97
C GLU A 175 -23.70 -7.31 14.81
N ALA A 176 -23.73 -6.83 13.57
CA ALA A 176 -23.90 -7.67 12.40
C ALA A 176 -22.77 -8.69 12.27
N ILE A 177 -21.51 -8.25 12.47
CA ILE A 177 -20.33 -9.12 12.41
C ILE A 177 -20.38 -10.17 13.51
N LYS A 178 -20.64 -9.76 14.76
CA LYS A 178 -20.76 -10.62 15.92
C LYS A 178 -21.84 -11.71 15.76
N ASN A 179 -23.00 -11.33 15.22
CA ASN A 179 -24.12 -12.24 15.00
C ASN A 179 -23.83 -13.30 13.92
N ARG A 180 -22.89 -13.05 13.02
CA ARG A 180 -22.44 -14.03 12.02
C ARG A 180 -21.54 -15.10 12.61
N ASN A 181 -20.92 -14.85 13.77
CA ASN A 181 -20.01 -15.77 14.45
C ASN A 181 -18.96 -16.36 13.52
N PHE A 182 -18.29 -15.48 12.75
CA PHE A 182 -17.30 -15.88 11.77
C PHE A 182 -16.15 -16.68 12.39
N LYS A 183 -15.74 -17.76 11.74
CA LYS A 183 -14.49 -18.46 12.00
C LYS A 183 -13.44 -18.02 10.98
N VAL A 184 -12.42 -17.33 11.45
CA VAL A 184 -11.44 -16.63 10.62
C VAL A 184 -10.04 -17.20 10.82
N ILE A 185 -9.28 -17.35 9.75
CA ILE A 185 -7.83 -17.59 9.80
C ILE A 185 -7.09 -16.35 9.31
N VAL A 186 -6.03 -15.95 10.04
CA VAL A 186 -5.23 -14.75 9.73
C VAL A 186 -3.82 -15.17 9.39
N ASP A 187 -3.28 -14.69 8.27
CA ASP A 187 -1.87 -14.75 7.92
C ASP A 187 -1.29 -13.35 7.87
N ALA A 188 -0.34 -13.06 8.76
CA ALA A 188 0.31 -11.75 8.92
C ALA A 188 1.82 -11.79 8.64
N VAL A 189 2.28 -12.82 7.95
CA VAL A 189 3.68 -12.99 7.47
C VAL A 189 4.75 -12.76 8.54
N ASN A 190 4.44 -13.06 9.80
CA ASN A 190 5.26 -12.82 10.98
C ASN A 190 5.68 -11.35 11.15
N SER A 191 4.75 -10.43 10.90
CA SER A 191 4.95 -9.00 11.11
C SER A 191 3.82 -8.38 11.96
N THR A 192 3.69 -7.06 11.94
CA THR A 192 2.80 -6.28 12.83
C THR A 192 1.32 -6.56 12.63
N GLY A 193 0.93 -7.10 11.48
CA GLY A 193 -0.41 -7.63 11.27
C GLY A 193 -0.80 -8.74 12.26
N GLY A 194 0.18 -9.49 12.78
CA GLY A 194 -0.04 -10.50 13.82
C GLY A 194 -0.49 -9.93 15.17
N ILE A 195 -0.23 -8.65 15.41
CA ILE A 195 -0.73 -7.88 16.55
C ILE A 195 -2.08 -7.22 16.17
N ALA A 196 -2.07 -6.42 15.11
CA ALA A 196 -3.15 -5.51 14.78
C ALA A 196 -4.44 -6.22 14.30
N VAL A 197 -4.31 -7.25 13.44
CA VAL A 197 -5.48 -7.92 12.85
C VAL A 197 -6.25 -8.74 13.88
N PRO A 198 -5.63 -9.59 14.75
CA PRO A 198 -6.36 -10.25 15.82
C PRO A 198 -7.05 -9.26 16.77
N MET A 199 -6.37 -8.17 17.17
CA MET A 199 -6.98 -7.12 18.02
C MET A 199 -8.22 -6.50 17.36
N MET A 200 -8.14 -6.22 16.04
CA MET A 200 -9.27 -5.69 15.26
C MET A 200 -10.43 -6.67 15.22
N LEU A 201 -10.18 -7.95 14.94
CA LEU A 201 -11.20 -8.99 14.90
C LEU A 201 -11.87 -9.21 16.25
N GLU A 202 -11.10 -9.25 17.34
CA GLU A 202 -11.62 -9.34 18.70
C GLU A 202 -12.53 -8.14 19.02
N ALA A 203 -12.11 -6.93 18.65
CA ALA A 203 -12.89 -5.71 18.83
C ALA A 203 -14.19 -5.69 17.99
N LEU A 204 -14.19 -6.34 16.82
CA LEU A 204 -15.39 -6.57 16.01
C LEU A 204 -16.28 -7.71 16.52
N GLY A 205 -15.91 -8.37 17.62
CA GLY A 205 -16.68 -9.47 18.23
C GLY A 205 -16.48 -10.83 17.58
N VAL A 206 -15.43 -11.00 16.76
CA VAL A 206 -15.02 -12.31 16.22
C VAL A 206 -14.29 -13.08 17.31
N THR A 207 -14.81 -14.26 17.68
CA THR A 207 -14.27 -15.07 18.78
C THR A 207 -13.49 -16.30 18.32
N GLN A 208 -13.63 -16.69 17.05
CA GLN A 208 -12.98 -17.86 16.46
C GLN A 208 -11.89 -17.41 15.50
N ILE A 209 -10.69 -17.16 16.03
CA ILE A 209 -9.54 -16.65 15.27
C ILE A 209 -8.41 -17.67 15.32
N THR A 210 -8.02 -18.19 14.16
CA THR A 210 -6.81 -19.00 14.00
C THR A 210 -5.67 -18.12 13.49
N LYS A 211 -4.56 -18.10 14.22
CA LYS A 211 -3.37 -17.28 13.91
C LYS A 211 -2.36 -18.11 13.15
N LEU A 212 -2.10 -17.78 11.90
CA LEU A 212 -1.05 -18.36 11.05
C LEU A 212 -0.01 -17.26 10.80
N HIS A 213 1.28 -17.55 11.04
CA HIS A 213 2.35 -16.57 10.85
C HIS A 213 2.09 -15.20 11.50
N CYS A 214 1.59 -15.20 12.75
CA CYS A 214 1.21 -14.00 13.49
C CYS A 214 2.21 -13.61 14.60
N GLU A 215 3.36 -14.30 14.72
CA GLU A 215 4.41 -13.92 15.64
C GLU A 215 5.26 -12.80 15.02
N PRO A 216 5.32 -11.58 15.59
CA PRO A 216 5.98 -10.42 14.95
C PRO A 216 7.52 -10.50 15.09
N THR A 217 8.10 -11.58 14.59
CA THR A 217 9.55 -11.87 14.66
C THR A 217 10.33 -11.23 13.53
N GLY A 218 9.68 -10.80 12.45
CA GLY A 218 10.33 -10.31 11.24
C GLY A 218 10.98 -11.40 10.38
N HIS A 219 10.88 -12.67 10.80
CA HIS A 219 11.20 -13.82 9.95
C HIS A 219 9.99 -14.15 9.09
N PHE A 220 9.90 -13.53 7.92
CA PHE A 220 8.79 -13.73 7.02
C PHE A 220 8.68 -15.19 6.60
N ALA A 221 7.51 -15.79 6.84
CA ALA A 221 7.27 -17.20 6.59
C ALA A 221 7.18 -17.54 5.09
N HIS A 222 6.79 -16.55 4.29
CA HIS A 222 6.71 -16.63 2.83
C HIS A 222 7.06 -15.25 2.23
N ASN A 223 7.04 -15.12 0.90
CA ASN A 223 7.18 -13.82 0.25
C ASN A 223 6.09 -12.88 0.79
N PRO A 224 6.45 -11.69 1.30
CA PRO A 224 5.51 -10.83 2.03
C PRO A 224 4.47 -10.13 1.15
N GLU A 225 4.52 -10.26 -0.17
CA GLU A 225 3.49 -9.77 -1.05
C GLU A 225 2.28 -10.72 -1.04
N PRO A 226 1.05 -10.26 -0.71
CA PRO A 226 -0.13 -11.11 -0.56
C PRO A 226 -0.74 -11.49 -1.92
N LEU A 227 0.05 -12.17 -2.76
CA LEU A 227 -0.37 -12.72 -4.05
C LEU A 227 -0.67 -14.22 -3.92
N PRO A 228 -1.59 -14.78 -4.75
CA PRO A 228 -2.01 -16.18 -4.66
C PRO A 228 -0.87 -17.19 -4.61
N GLU A 229 0.20 -16.98 -5.37
CA GLU A 229 1.37 -17.86 -5.40
C GLU A 229 2.15 -17.91 -4.07
N ASN A 230 2.00 -16.90 -3.21
CA ASN A 230 2.65 -16.82 -1.92
C ASN A 230 1.78 -17.36 -0.77
N LEU A 231 0.50 -17.67 -1.02
CA LEU A 231 -0.50 -17.95 0.01
C LEU A 231 -0.79 -19.47 0.16
N THR A 232 0.21 -20.32 -0.10
CA THR A 232 0.04 -21.77 -0.07
C THR A 232 -0.30 -22.34 1.30
N ASP A 233 0.24 -21.76 2.37
CA ASP A 233 0.05 -22.27 3.73
C ASP A 233 -1.37 -22.00 4.26
N ILE A 234 -1.89 -20.80 4.04
CA ILE A 234 -3.27 -20.47 4.42
C ILE A 234 -4.28 -21.26 3.57
N THR A 235 -4.01 -21.47 2.27
CA THR A 235 -4.84 -22.33 1.39
C THR A 235 -4.92 -23.74 1.94
N LYS A 236 -3.80 -24.38 2.27
CA LYS A 236 -3.74 -25.71 2.87
C LYS A 236 -4.45 -25.79 4.23
N ALA A 237 -4.35 -24.71 5.04
CA ALA A 237 -5.03 -24.65 6.33
C ALA A 237 -6.55 -24.64 6.15
N ILE A 238 -7.07 -23.84 5.20
CA ILE A 238 -8.50 -23.75 4.88
C ILE A 238 -9.02 -25.08 4.32
N GLU A 239 -8.23 -25.78 3.49
CA GLU A 239 -8.59 -27.10 2.96
C GLU A 239 -8.71 -28.18 4.05
N LYS A 240 -7.90 -28.08 5.11
CA LYS A 240 -7.91 -29.05 6.22
C LYS A 240 -8.99 -28.79 7.25
N GLU A 241 -9.30 -27.54 7.48
CA GLU A 241 -10.26 -27.11 8.51
C GLU A 241 -11.20 -26.06 7.91
N LYS A 242 -12.49 -26.15 8.28
CA LYS A 242 -13.50 -25.23 7.77
C LYS A 242 -13.35 -23.85 8.43
N PHE A 243 -13.15 -22.83 7.61
CA PHE A 243 -13.21 -21.41 7.97
C PHE A 243 -14.31 -20.73 7.15
N ASP A 244 -14.82 -19.59 7.64
CA ASP A 244 -15.70 -18.74 6.85
C ASP A 244 -14.90 -17.88 5.85
N LEU A 245 -13.69 -17.46 6.27
CA LEU A 245 -12.75 -16.73 5.41
C LEU A 245 -11.33 -16.72 5.99
N GLY A 246 -10.36 -16.44 5.12
CA GLY A 246 -9.00 -16.09 5.48
C GLY A 246 -8.74 -14.60 5.27
N ILE A 247 -7.91 -14.01 6.12
CA ILE A 247 -7.43 -12.64 6.05
C ILE A 247 -5.91 -12.66 5.93
N VAL A 248 -5.37 -11.98 4.91
CA VAL A 248 -3.94 -11.89 4.68
C VAL A 248 -3.55 -10.42 4.55
N VAL A 249 -2.50 -10.02 5.26
CA VAL A 249 -1.94 -8.67 5.20
C VAL A 249 -0.43 -8.71 4.94
N ASP A 250 0.10 -7.64 4.37
CA ASP A 250 1.53 -7.46 4.21
C ASP A 250 2.21 -6.98 5.52
N PRO A 251 3.54 -6.86 5.58
CA PRO A 251 4.26 -6.58 6.84
C PRO A 251 3.85 -5.33 7.59
N ASP A 252 3.41 -4.28 6.92
CA ASP A 252 3.03 -2.99 7.50
C ASP A 252 1.52 -2.69 7.42
N VAL A 253 0.72 -3.69 6.99
CA VAL A 253 -0.75 -3.70 7.10
C VAL A 253 -1.42 -2.60 6.27
N ASP A 254 -0.79 -2.22 5.15
CA ASP A 254 -1.39 -1.29 4.18
C ASP A 254 -2.05 -2.01 3.01
N ARG A 255 -1.84 -3.36 2.88
CA ARG A 255 -2.47 -4.23 1.86
C ARG A 255 -3.25 -5.35 2.51
N LEU A 256 -4.38 -5.69 1.90
CA LEU A 256 -5.35 -6.65 2.38
C LEU A 256 -5.80 -7.59 1.25
N CYS A 257 -5.70 -8.88 1.49
CA CYS A 257 -6.26 -9.91 0.64
C CYS A 257 -7.13 -10.86 1.46
N PHE A 258 -8.21 -11.37 0.86
CA PHE A 258 -9.07 -12.37 1.49
C PHE A 258 -8.95 -13.71 0.77
N MET A 259 -9.13 -14.80 1.55
CA MET A 259 -9.29 -16.17 1.06
C MET A 259 -10.73 -16.62 1.29
N CYS A 260 -11.29 -17.28 0.28
CA CYS A 260 -12.64 -17.82 0.38
C CYS A 260 -12.67 -19.10 1.24
N GLU A 261 -13.86 -19.47 1.70
CA GLU A 261 -14.11 -20.66 2.50
C GLU A 261 -13.77 -21.99 1.79
N ASP A 262 -13.64 -21.95 0.46
CA ASP A 262 -13.26 -23.09 -0.38
C ASP A 262 -11.76 -23.14 -0.70
N GLY A 263 -10.96 -22.24 -0.10
CA GLY A 263 -9.52 -22.14 -0.33
C GLY A 263 -9.14 -21.31 -1.56
N SER A 264 -10.09 -20.87 -2.37
CA SER A 264 -9.81 -19.99 -3.50
C SER A 264 -9.49 -18.56 -3.04
N PRO A 265 -8.63 -17.82 -3.74
CA PRO A 265 -8.41 -16.41 -3.42
C PRO A 265 -9.64 -15.58 -3.79
N PHE A 266 -10.04 -14.67 -2.90
CA PHE A 266 -10.99 -13.61 -3.27
C PHE A 266 -10.37 -12.66 -4.29
N GLY A 267 -9.06 -12.50 -4.23
CA GLY A 267 -8.21 -11.69 -5.09
C GLY A 267 -7.99 -10.28 -4.52
N GLU A 268 -6.73 -9.86 -4.52
CA GLU A 268 -6.31 -8.57 -3.98
C GLU A 268 -6.99 -7.40 -4.68
N GLU A 269 -7.19 -7.49 -5.99
CA GLU A 269 -7.92 -6.48 -6.80
C GLU A 269 -9.37 -6.31 -6.33
N TYR A 270 -10.02 -7.40 -5.91
CA TYR A 270 -11.43 -7.40 -5.52
C TYR A 270 -11.68 -6.98 -4.08
N THR A 271 -10.64 -6.86 -3.26
CA THR A 271 -10.75 -6.27 -1.92
C THR A 271 -11.33 -4.86 -2.01
N LEU A 272 -10.74 -4.01 -2.84
CA LEU A 272 -11.25 -2.65 -3.07
C LEU A 272 -12.64 -2.65 -3.71
N VAL A 273 -12.90 -3.52 -4.68
CA VAL A 273 -14.21 -3.62 -5.35
C VAL A 273 -15.33 -3.93 -4.36
N ALA A 274 -15.12 -4.91 -3.47
CA ALA A 274 -16.14 -5.30 -2.49
C ALA A 274 -16.39 -4.23 -1.43
N VAL A 275 -15.34 -3.60 -0.91
CA VAL A 275 -15.48 -2.50 0.05
C VAL A 275 -16.15 -1.29 -0.61
N ALA A 276 -15.77 -0.97 -1.85
CA ALA A 276 -16.39 0.13 -2.60
C ALA A 276 -17.87 -0.14 -2.90
N ASP A 277 -18.23 -1.36 -3.30
CA ASP A 277 -19.64 -1.74 -3.49
C ASP A 277 -20.47 -1.51 -2.22
N TYR A 278 -19.95 -1.91 -1.07
CA TYR A 278 -20.60 -1.68 0.23
C TYR A 278 -20.79 -0.18 0.53
N ILE A 279 -19.73 0.60 0.36
CA ILE A 279 -19.78 2.04 0.62
C ILE A 279 -20.77 2.71 -0.34
N LEU A 280 -20.73 2.38 -1.63
CA LEU A 280 -21.60 2.96 -2.66
C LEU A 280 -23.09 2.60 -2.47
N GLN A 281 -23.41 1.45 -1.88
CA GLN A 281 -24.78 1.11 -1.49
C GLN A 281 -25.33 2.03 -0.38
N ASN A 282 -24.47 2.62 0.43
CA ASN A 282 -24.84 3.52 1.52
C ASN A 282 -24.65 5.00 1.16
N LYS A 283 -23.67 5.32 0.34
CA LYS A 283 -23.31 6.69 -0.07
C LYS A 283 -22.82 6.68 -1.52
N VAL A 284 -23.71 6.95 -2.46
CA VAL A 284 -23.33 7.09 -3.88
C VAL A 284 -22.32 8.23 -4.03
N GLY A 285 -21.24 8.00 -4.77
CA GLY A 285 -20.20 8.99 -4.98
C GLY A 285 -19.14 8.54 -5.98
N ASN A 286 -18.07 9.32 -6.07
CA ASN A 286 -16.95 9.02 -6.95
C ASN A 286 -16.01 7.99 -6.31
N THR A 287 -15.36 7.20 -7.16
CA THR A 287 -14.29 6.28 -6.74
C THR A 287 -13.01 6.53 -7.52
N VAL A 288 -11.88 6.20 -6.89
CA VAL A 288 -10.56 6.35 -7.51
C VAL A 288 -9.74 5.09 -7.32
N SER A 289 -9.10 4.61 -8.39
CA SER A 289 -7.95 3.71 -8.27
C SER A 289 -6.83 4.09 -9.23
N ASN A 290 -5.70 3.40 -9.15
CA ASN A 290 -4.64 3.66 -10.13
C ASN A 290 -4.93 2.98 -11.47
N LEU A 291 -4.21 3.41 -12.53
CA LEU A 291 -4.37 2.89 -13.90
C LEU A 291 -4.14 1.38 -14.05
N SER A 292 -3.39 0.75 -13.14
CA SER A 292 -3.09 -0.69 -13.18
C SER A 292 -4.11 -1.56 -12.45
N SER A 293 -5.15 -0.97 -11.84
CA SER A 293 -6.19 -1.69 -11.09
C SER A 293 -7.29 -2.22 -12.00
N THR A 294 -8.01 -3.25 -11.53
CA THR A 294 -9.11 -3.86 -12.26
C THR A 294 -10.22 -2.86 -12.61
N ARG A 295 -10.78 -3.02 -13.79
CA ARG A 295 -11.97 -2.25 -14.22
C ARG A 295 -13.24 -2.59 -13.44
N ALA A 296 -13.26 -3.67 -12.67
CA ALA A 296 -14.41 -4.05 -11.85
C ALA A 296 -14.84 -2.93 -10.89
N LEU A 297 -13.90 -2.11 -10.39
CA LEU A 297 -14.23 -0.95 -9.57
C LEU A 297 -15.05 0.10 -10.37
N ARG A 298 -14.67 0.36 -11.63
CA ARG A 298 -15.43 1.23 -12.52
C ARG A 298 -16.85 0.72 -12.68
N ASP A 299 -16.99 -0.58 -12.97
CA ASP A 299 -18.29 -1.18 -13.25
C ASP A 299 -19.24 -1.10 -12.04
N VAL A 300 -18.77 -1.37 -10.82
CA VAL A 300 -19.61 -1.24 -9.62
C VAL A 300 -19.94 0.22 -9.31
N THR A 301 -19.05 1.15 -9.62
CA THR A 301 -19.26 2.59 -9.43
C THR A 301 -20.33 3.13 -10.38
N GLU A 302 -20.18 2.85 -11.68
CA GLU A 302 -21.08 3.32 -12.71
C GLU A 302 -22.48 2.70 -12.58
N LYS A 303 -22.56 1.44 -12.13
CA LYS A 303 -23.82 0.73 -11.87
C LYS A 303 -24.74 1.49 -10.91
N VAL A 304 -24.20 2.21 -9.94
CA VAL A 304 -24.99 3.01 -8.98
C VAL A 304 -25.05 4.50 -9.32
N GLY A 305 -24.54 4.90 -10.49
CA GLY A 305 -24.55 6.30 -10.96
C GLY A 305 -23.40 7.16 -10.45
N GLY A 306 -22.38 6.59 -9.82
CA GLY A 306 -21.13 7.26 -9.47
C GLY A 306 -20.20 7.45 -10.66
N LYS A 307 -19.09 8.18 -10.47
CA LYS A 307 -18.03 8.35 -11.47
C LYS A 307 -16.74 7.72 -10.99
N TYR A 308 -16.13 6.92 -11.85
CA TYR A 308 -14.81 6.35 -11.63
C TYR A 308 -13.72 7.23 -12.23
N TYR A 309 -12.61 7.39 -11.50
CA TYR A 309 -11.43 8.09 -11.97
C TYR A 309 -10.18 7.22 -11.77
N ALA A 310 -9.24 7.31 -12.71
CA ALA A 310 -7.98 6.58 -12.66
C ALA A 310 -6.80 7.54 -12.50
N SER A 311 -5.95 7.33 -11.50
CA SER A 311 -4.72 8.08 -11.26
C SER A 311 -3.49 7.40 -11.86
N ALA A 312 -2.37 8.11 -11.89
CA ALA A 312 -1.07 7.47 -11.97
C ALA A 312 -0.88 6.48 -10.80
N VAL A 313 0.00 5.48 -10.98
CA VAL A 313 0.28 4.49 -9.94
C VAL A 313 1.03 5.14 -8.77
N GLY A 314 0.69 4.71 -7.56
CA GLY A 314 1.24 5.18 -6.31
C GLY A 314 0.22 5.93 -5.45
N GLU A 315 0.23 5.64 -4.17
CA GLU A 315 -0.74 6.13 -3.19
C GLU A 315 -0.90 7.65 -3.21
N VAL A 316 0.19 8.40 -3.27
CA VAL A 316 0.17 9.88 -3.33
C VAL A 316 -0.69 10.39 -4.49
N ASN A 317 -0.61 9.72 -5.65
CA ASN A 317 -1.39 10.09 -6.84
C ASN A 317 -2.87 9.74 -6.66
N VAL A 318 -3.15 8.58 -6.07
CA VAL A 318 -4.53 8.15 -5.74
C VAL A 318 -5.16 9.14 -4.78
N VAL A 319 -4.48 9.46 -3.67
CA VAL A 319 -4.95 10.41 -2.65
C VAL A 319 -5.21 11.80 -3.23
N SER A 320 -4.29 12.31 -4.04
CA SER A 320 -4.45 13.62 -4.70
C SER A 320 -5.70 13.65 -5.58
N LEU A 321 -5.93 12.60 -6.37
CA LEU A 321 -7.10 12.50 -7.24
C LEU A 321 -8.40 12.29 -6.42
N MET A 322 -8.35 11.52 -5.34
CA MET A 322 -9.50 11.35 -4.44
C MET A 322 -9.95 12.69 -3.85
N LYS A 323 -9.02 13.53 -3.38
CA LYS A 323 -9.30 14.86 -2.84
C LYS A 323 -9.92 15.77 -3.90
N SER A 324 -9.31 15.84 -5.09
CA SER A 324 -9.78 16.73 -6.17
C SER A 324 -11.14 16.31 -6.75
N THR A 325 -11.52 15.03 -6.65
CA THR A 325 -12.79 14.51 -7.16
C THR A 325 -13.83 14.26 -6.06
N ASN A 326 -13.51 14.56 -4.80
CA ASN A 326 -14.35 14.25 -3.63
C ASN A 326 -14.79 12.77 -3.62
N ALA A 327 -13.85 11.86 -3.86
CA ALA A 327 -14.13 10.43 -3.90
C ALA A 327 -14.53 9.90 -2.51
N VAL A 328 -15.53 9.03 -2.46
CA VAL A 328 -16.03 8.42 -1.21
C VAL A 328 -15.23 7.20 -0.79
N ILE A 329 -14.50 6.61 -1.73
CA ILE A 329 -13.58 5.49 -1.53
C ILE A 329 -12.55 5.48 -2.65
N GLY A 330 -11.36 5.02 -2.37
CA GLY A 330 -10.33 4.77 -3.37
C GLY A 330 -9.32 3.73 -2.89
N GLY A 331 -8.27 3.55 -3.68
CA GLY A 331 -7.22 2.62 -3.35
C GLY A 331 -6.43 2.14 -4.55
N GLU A 332 -5.74 1.03 -4.35
CA GLU A 332 -4.95 0.39 -5.39
C GLU A 332 -5.31 -1.09 -5.52
N GLY A 333 -5.17 -1.67 -6.71
CA GLY A 333 -5.47 -3.07 -7.01
C GLY A 333 -4.54 -4.09 -6.32
N ASN A 334 -3.68 -3.66 -5.44
CA ASN A 334 -2.83 -4.49 -4.60
C ASN A 334 -3.42 -4.78 -3.21
N GLY A 335 -4.73 -4.55 -3.03
CA GLY A 335 -5.43 -4.71 -1.75
C GLY A 335 -5.41 -3.46 -0.85
N GLY A 336 -4.89 -2.34 -1.34
CA GLY A 336 -4.86 -1.08 -0.59
C GLY A 336 -6.20 -0.36 -0.62
N ILE A 337 -6.81 -0.17 0.54
CA ILE A 337 -8.07 0.55 0.74
C ILE A 337 -7.78 1.93 1.32
N ILE A 338 -8.36 2.97 0.72
CA ILE A 338 -8.29 4.34 1.25
C ILE A 338 -9.72 4.81 1.50
N TYR A 339 -10.09 5.01 2.77
CA TYR A 339 -11.41 5.45 3.17
C TYR A 339 -11.36 6.86 3.78
N PRO A 340 -11.77 7.91 3.03
CA PRO A 340 -11.58 9.32 3.43
C PRO A 340 -12.29 9.73 4.72
N ASP A 341 -13.40 9.05 5.08
CA ASP A 341 -14.11 9.33 6.32
C ASP A 341 -13.29 8.90 7.56
N LEU A 342 -12.19 8.15 7.38
CA LEU A 342 -11.19 7.84 8.41
C LEU A 342 -9.89 8.63 8.19
N HIS A 343 -9.18 8.35 7.09
CA HIS A 343 -7.96 9.08 6.68
C HIS A 343 -7.62 8.84 5.21
N PHE A 344 -6.63 9.58 4.69
CA PHE A 344 -6.13 9.47 3.33
C PHE A 344 -4.84 8.62 3.26
N GLY A 345 -4.92 7.38 3.69
CA GLY A 345 -3.86 6.38 3.58
C GLY A 345 -4.43 5.00 3.35
N ARG A 346 -3.64 4.08 2.78
CA ARG A 346 -4.06 2.69 2.60
C ARG A 346 -4.11 1.99 3.95
N ASP A 347 -5.23 1.35 4.26
CA ASP A 347 -5.52 0.81 5.57
C ASP A 347 -6.24 -0.53 5.49
N ALA A 348 -5.52 -1.61 5.82
CA ALA A 348 -6.10 -2.95 5.86
C ALA A 348 -7.09 -3.12 7.03
N LEU A 349 -6.91 -2.41 8.15
CA LEU A 349 -7.79 -2.57 9.32
C LEU A 349 -9.19 -2.02 9.04
N VAL A 350 -9.30 -0.83 8.45
CA VAL A 350 -10.61 -0.31 8.01
C VAL A 350 -11.22 -1.16 6.91
N GLY A 351 -10.37 -1.67 6.00
CA GLY A 351 -10.79 -2.61 4.95
C GLY A 351 -11.42 -3.87 5.53
N ILE A 352 -10.82 -4.47 6.57
CA ILE A 352 -11.36 -5.65 7.28
C ILE A 352 -12.73 -5.33 7.89
N ALA A 353 -12.87 -4.21 8.61
CA ALA A 353 -14.12 -3.84 9.27
C ALA A 353 -15.28 -3.64 8.30
N LEU A 354 -15.02 -2.90 7.22
CA LEU A 354 -16.03 -2.60 6.18
C LEU A 354 -16.39 -3.87 5.39
N PHE A 355 -15.40 -4.69 5.03
CA PHE A 355 -15.63 -5.94 4.31
C PHE A 355 -16.43 -6.94 5.15
N LEU A 356 -16.08 -7.15 6.43
CA LEU A 356 -16.80 -8.05 7.31
C LEU A 356 -18.24 -7.56 7.57
N THR A 357 -18.43 -6.25 7.68
CA THR A 357 -19.78 -5.66 7.77
C THR A 357 -20.58 -5.97 6.51
N HIS A 358 -20.00 -5.76 5.33
CA HIS A 358 -20.63 -6.08 4.05
C HIS A 358 -21.00 -7.57 3.95
N LEU A 359 -20.05 -8.45 4.23
CA LEU A 359 -20.27 -9.88 4.20
C LEU A 359 -21.35 -10.33 5.19
N ALA A 360 -21.37 -9.73 6.40
CA ALA A 360 -22.39 -10.01 7.40
C ALA A 360 -23.79 -9.59 6.92
N ASN A 361 -23.92 -8.40 6.36
CA ASN A 361 -25.20 -7.86 5.88
C ASN A 361 -25.75 -8.66 4.69
N THR A 362 -24.90 -9.17 3.79
CA THR A 362 -25.37 -9.97 2.65
C THR A 362 -25.84 -11.37 3.05
N GLY A 363 -25.41 -11.91 4.18
CA GLY A 363 -25.67 -13.28 4.59
C GLY A 363 -25.01 -14.36 3.72
N LYS A 364 -24.22 -13.95 2.69
CA LYS A 364 -23.57 -14.86 1.73
C LYS A 364 -22.31 -15.50 2.31
N LYS A 365 -21.85 -16.58 1.70
CA LYS A 365 -20.46 -17.03 1.77
C LYS A 365 -19.56 -16.08 0.99
N ILE A 366 -18.29 -15.99 1.36
CA ILE A 366 -17.37 -15.07 0.70
C ILE A 366 -17.13 -15.44 -0.78
N SER A 367 -17.08 -16.73 -1.14
CA SER A 367 -17.01 -17.17 -2.54
C SER A 367 -18.24 -16.77 -3.36
N ALA A 368 -19.42 -16.80 -2.76
CA ALA A 368 -20.66 -16.34 -3.40
C ALA A 368 -20.71 -14.82 -3.56
N LEU A 369 -20.16 -14.07 -2.60
CA LEU A 369 -19.97 -12.63 -2.72
C LEU A 369 -19.01 -12.30 -3.87
N ARG A 370 -17.86 -12.99 -3.96
CA ARG A 370 -16.89 -12.82 -5.05
C ARG A 370 -17.53 -13.00 -6.44
N LYS A 371 -18.34 -14.04 -6.59
CA LYS A 371 -19.06 -14.34 -7.85
C LYS A 371 -20.15 -13.33 -8.22
N SER A 372 -20.55 -12.44 -7.31
CA SER A 372 -21.52 -11.39 -7.61
C SER A 372 -20.92 -10.16 -8.29
N TYR A 373 -19.60 -10.04 -8.33
CA TYR A 373 -18.87 -8.98 -9.02
C TYR A 373 -18.53 -9.38 -10.47
N PRO A 374 -18.35 -8.40 -11.38
CA PRO A 374 -17.84 -8.67 -12.72
C PRO A 374 -16.52 -9.43 -12.67
N GLU A 375 -16.35 -10.41 -13.53
CA GLU A 375 -15.18 -11.28 -13.51
C GLU A 375 -14.15 -10.80 -14.53
N TYR A 376 -12.99 -10.38 -14.02
CA TYR A 376 -11.82 -9.97 -14.79
C TYR A 376 -10.57 -10.62 -14.24
N TYR A 377 -9.59 -10.81 -15.15
CA TYR A 377 -8.31 -11.44 -14.87
C TYR A 377 -7.18 -10.54 -15.36
N ILE A 378 -6.19 -10.28 -14.52
CA ILE A 378 -5.03 -9.47 -14.86
C ILE A 378 -3.81 -10.37 -15.05
N SER A 379 -3.18 -10.28 -16.22
CA SER A 379 -1.88 -10.88 -16.51
C SER A 379 -0.79 -9.83 -16.28
N LYS A 380 0.16 -10.12 -15.39
CA LYS A 380 1.27 -9.23 -15.01
C LYS A 380 2.56 -9.74 -15.62
N ASN A 381 3.15 -8.97 -16.51
CA ASN A 381 4.34 -9.32 -17.26
C ASN A 381 5.39 -8.21 -17.21
N LYS A 382 6.60 -8.51 -17.64
CA LYS A 382 7.66 -7.53 -17.90
C LYS A 382 8.44 -7.91 -19.15
N ILE A 383 9.01 -6.92 -19.80
CA ILE A 383 10.03 -7.13 -20.84
C ILE A 383 11.30 -6.41 -20.39
N GLU A 384 12.41 -7.12 -20.42
CA GLU A 384 13.74 -6.58 -20.17
C GLU A 384 14.31 -6.02 -21.49
N LEU A 385 14.82 -4.81 -21.43
CA LEU A 385 15.43 -4.12 -22.54
C LEU A 385 16.90 -3.88 -22.22
N THR A 386 17.73 -3.73 -23.26
CA THR A 386 19.11 -3.32 -23.05
C THR A 386 19.18 -1.84 -22.70
N PRO A 387 20.20 -1.38 -21.93
CA PRO A 387 20.27 -0.01 -21.44
C PRO A 387 20.36 1.07 -22.54
N ASP A 388 20.73 0.69 -23.75
CA ASP A 388 20.84 1.54 -24.94
C ASP A 388 19.49 1.79 -25.63
N ILE A 389 18.42 1.08 -25.25
CA ILE A 389 17.09 1.26 -25.85
C ILE A 389 16.38 2.46 -25.25
N ASP A 390 15.94 3.37 -26.11
CA ASP A 390 15.06 4.47 -25.77
C ASP A 390 13.65 3.96 -25.43
N VAL A 391 13.41 3.69 -24.14
CA VAL A 391 12.13 3.18 -23.64
C VAL A 391 10.98 4.16 -23.93
N ASP A 392 11.20 5.44 -23.79
CA ASP A 392 10.17 6.47 -24.01
C ASP A 392 9.77 6.52 -25.49
N GLY A 393 10.74 6.42 -26.39
CA GLY A 393 10.48 6.30 -27.81
C GLY A 393 9.75 5.02 -28.19
N VAL A 394 10.02 3.89 -27.53
CA VAL A 394 9.27 2.64 -27.74
C VAL A 394 7.81 2.81 -27.32
N LEU A 395 7.56 3.39 -26.14
CA LEU A 395 6.19 3.65 -25.64
C LEU A 395 5.41 4.59 -26.57
N GLU A 396 6.07 5.64 -27.10
CA GLU A 396 5.43 6.56 -28.05
C GLU A 396 5.09 5.86 -29.37
N ALA A 397 5.95 4.98 -29.89
CA ALA A 397 5.66 4.20 -31.11
C ALA A 397 4.48 3.24 -30.90
N ILE A 398 4.38 2.59 -29.73
CA ILE A 398 3.23 1.76 -29.40
C ILE A 398 1.95 2.61 -29.30
N LYS A 399 2.00 3.76 -28.66
CA LYS A 399 0.88 4.70 -28.61
C LYS A 399 0.39 5.09 -30.01
N GLN A 400 1.29 5.39 -30.94
CA GLN A 400 0.93 5.70 -32.33
C GLN A 400 0.32 4.49 -33.05
N ARG A 401 0.86 3.29 -32.85
CA ARG A 401 0.35 2.04 -33.46
C ARG A 401 -1.09 1.75 -33.03
N TYR A 402 -1.44 2.09 -31.78
CA TYR A 402 -2.76 1.88 -31.21
C TYR A 402 -3.65 3.15 -31.16
N SER A 403 -3.32 4.18 -31.94
CA SER A 403 -3.97 5.51 -31.92
C SER A 403 -5.49 5.50 -32.20
N LYS A 404 -6.02 4.41 -32.75
CA LYS A 404 -7.47 4.22 -32.94
C LYS A 404 -8.24 3.82 -31.67
N GLN A 405 -7.51 3.46 -30.61
CA GLN A 405 -8.08 3.08 -29.32
C GLN A 405 -8.04 4.27 -28.35
N PRO A 406 -8.93 4.33 -27.35
CA PRO A 406 -8.76 5.26 -26.24
C PRO A 406 -7.44 5.00 -25.50
N ILE A 407 -6.63 6.04 -25.34
CA ILE A 407 -5.31 5.96 -24.70
C ILE A 407 -5.24 6.96 -23.55
N ASN A 408 -4.73 6.50 -22.42
CA ASN A 408 -4.37 7.34 -21.27
C ASN A 408 -2.86 7.31 -21.06
N THR A 409 -2.23 8.47 -20.97
CA THR A 409 -0.77 8.64 -20.85
C THR A 409 -0.34 9.32 -19.56
N ILE A 410 -1.19 9.34 -18.53
CA ILE A 410 -0.88 9.96 -17.23
C ILE A 410 0.28 9.25 -16.51
N ASP A 411 0.46 7.94 -16.79
CA ASP A 411 1.57 7.12 -16.27
C ASP A 411 1.87 5.99 -17.27
N GLY A 412 2.84 6.22 -18.13
CA GLY A 412 3.14 5.32 -19.24
C GLY A 412 2.07 5.37 -20.34
N VAL A 413 1.63 4.21 -20.82
CA VAL A 413 0.64 4.09 -21.90
C VAL A 413 -0.40 3.05 -21.52
N LYS A 414 -1.61 3.47 -21.19
CA LYS A 414 -2.76 2.57 -21.04
C LYS A 414 -3.65 2.65 -22.27
N ILE A 415 -3.93 1.50 -22.88
CA ILE A 415 -4.78 1.34 -24.05
C ILE A 415 -6.04 0.61 -23.63
N GLU A 416 -7.22 1.21 -23.88
CA GLU A 416 -8.50 0.61 -23.56
C GLU A 416 -9.14 -0.03 -24.79
N PHE A 417 -9.74 -1.21 -24.60
CA PHE A 417 -10.58 -1.91 -25.57
C PHE A 417 -11.97 -2.10 -24.97
N GLU A 418 -12.92 -2.63 -25.72
CA GLU A 418 -14.30 -2.77 -25.26
C GLU A 418 -14.41 -3.53 -23.92
N LYS A 419 -13.70 -4.66 -23.78
CA LYS A 419 -13.74 -5.52 -22.59
C LYS A 419 -12.37 -5.80 -21.98
N GLU A 420 -11.33 -5.14 -22.48
CA GLU A 420 -9.94 -5.40 -22.13
C GLU A 420 -9.20 -4.08 -21.96
N TRP A 421 -8.09 -4.12 -21.26
CA TRP A 421 -7.12 -3.03 -21.28
C TRP A 421 -5.69 -3.55 -21.19
N LEU A 422 -4.78 -2.71 -21.61
CA LEU A 422 -3.34 -2.94 -21.56
C LEU A 422 -2.67 -1.73 -20.98
N HIS A 423 -1.75 -1.92 -20.01
CA HIS A 423 -0.99 -0.83 -19.41
C HIS A 423 0.51 -1.12 -19.46
N LEU A 424 1.24 -0.22 -20.07
CA LEU A 424 2.70 -0.26 -20.27
C LEU A 424 3.35 0.82 -19.43
N ARG A 425 4.26 0.45 -18.54
CA ARG A 425 4.96 1.38 -17.66
C ARG A 425 6.47 1.13 -17.67
N LYS A 426 7.21 2.21 -17.86
CA LYS A 426 8.65 2.22 -17.64
C LYS A 426 8.97 1.99 -16.16
N SER A 427 9.97 1.17 -15.85
CA SER A 427 10.54 1.12 -14.51
C SER A 427 11.45 2.32 -14.28
N ASN A 428 11.39 2.88 -13.08
CA ASN A 428 12.29 3.98 -12.70
C ASN A 428 13.69 3.49 -12.26
N THR A 429 13.89 2.19 -12.10
CA THR A 429 15.10 1.61 -11.50
C THR A 429 15.81 0.61 -12.41
N GLU A 430 15.14 0.09 -13.42
CA GLU A 430 15.64 -0.97 -14.28
C GLU A 430 15.22 -0.70 -15.74
N PRO A 431 15.99 -1.13 -16.75
CA PRO A 431 15.60 -1.00 -18.15
C PRO A 431 14.53 -2.03 -18.53
N ILE A 432 13.37 -1.95 -17.88
CA ILE A 432 12.21 -2.82 -18.12
C ILE A 432 10.96 -2.00 -18.41
N ILE A 433 10.07 -2.59 -19.20
CA ILE A 433 8.68 -2.16 -19.31
C ILE A 433 7.81 -3.19 -18.58
N ARG A 434 7.05 -2.72 -17.59
CA ARG A 434 5.99 -3.51 -16.97
C ARG A 434 4.79 -3.53 -17.88
N ILE A 435 4.19 -4.71 -18.05
CA ILE A 435 3.09 -4.94 -18.98
C ILE A 435 1.97 -5.62 -18.20
N TYR A 436 0.89 -4.89 -17.96
CA TYR A 436 -0.31 -5.44 -17.35
C TYR A 436 -1.42 -5.44 -18.39
N SER A 437 -2.16 -6.53 -18.45
CA SER A 437 -3.32 -6.69 -19.34
C SER A 437 -4.47 -7.32 -18.60
N GLU A 438 -5.67 -6.82 -18.81
CA GLU A 438 -6.90 -7.35 -18.21
C GLU A 438 -7.89 -7.77 -19.28
N SER A 439 -8.56 -8.90 -19.06
CA SER A 439 -9.66 -9.39 -19.88
C SER A 439 -10.66 -10.23 -19.05
N ASP A 440 -11.75 -10.69 -19.68
CA ASP A 440 -12.77 -11.56 -19.09
C ASP A 440 -12.30 -13.02 -18.88
N SER A 441 -11.07 -13.35 -19.28
CA SER A 441 -10.42 -14.62 -18.96
C SER A 441 -8.89 -14.47 -18.92
N MET A 442 -8.22 -15.29 -18.10
CA MET A 442 -6.75 -15.29 -18.02
C MET A 442 -6.11 -15.58 -19.37
N THR A 443 -6.65 -16.52 -20.14
CA THR A 443 -6.12 -16.85 -21.49
C THR A 443 -6.15 -15.65 -22.44
N LYS A 444 -7.22 -14.85 -22.42
CA LYS A 444 -7.30 -13.64 -23.25
C LYS A 444 -6.34 -12.56 -22.74
N ALA A 445 -6.26 -12.34 -21.43
CA ALA A 445 -5.31 -11.41 -20.82
C ALA A 445 -3.87 -11.77 -21.21
N ASP A 446 -3.48 -13.05 -21.10
CA ASP A 446 -2.16 -13.53 -21.52
C ASP A 446 -1.90 -13.35 -23.02
N ASN A 447 -2.89 -13.62 -23.86
CA ASN A 447 -2.76 -13.43 -25.31
C ASN A 447 -2.57 -11.95 -25.67
N LEU A 448 -3.28 -11.05 -24.99
CA LEU A 448 -3.11 -9.60 -25.16
C LEU A 448 -1.70 -9.17 -24.73
N ALA A 449 -1.19 -9.68 -23.59
CA ALA A 449 0.18 -9.42 -23.15
C ALA A 449 1.21 -9.94 -24.17
N LYS A 450 1.06 -11.17 -24.66
CA LYS A 450 1.97 -11.74 -25.67
C LYS A 450 1.98 -10.93 -26.96
N LYS A 451 0.82 -10.48 -27.41
CA LYS A 451 0.70 -9.64 -28.60
C LYS A 451 1.49 -8.35 -28.46
N ILE A 452 1.30 -7.62 -27.35
CA ILE A 452 2.01 -6.36 -27.15
C ILE A 452 3.52 -6.55 -26.95
N ILE A 453 3.94 -7.65 -26.30
CA ILE A 453 5.37 -8.00 -26.20
C ILE A 453 5.98 -8.20 -27.59
N SER A 454 5.25 -8.86 -28.52
CA SER A 454 5.69 -9.01 -29.91
C SER A 454 5.77 -7.67 -30.63
N ASP A 455 4.77 -6.80 -30.44
CA ASP A 455 4.76 -5.46 -31.05
C ASP A 455 5.91 -4.58 -30.52
N ILE A 456 6.22 -4.65 -29.22
CA ILE A 456 7.37 -3.96 -28.63
C ILE A 456 8.67 -4.46 -29.24
N LYS A 457 8.86 -5.78 -29.37
CA LYS A 457 10.06 -6.38 -29.97
C LYS A 457 10.25 -5.94 -31.44
N GLU A 458 9.15 -5.87 -32.20
CA GLU A 458 9.17 -5.36 -33.58
C GLU A 458 9.58 -3.89 -33.64
N VAL A 459 9.02 -3.05 -32.76
CA VAL A 459 9.38 -1.62 -32.67
C VAL A 459 10.85 -1.44 -32.30
N VAL A 460 11.37 -2.23 -31.37
CA VAL A 460 12.78 -2.20 -30.99
C VAL A 460 13.68 -2.61 -32.17
N ALA A 461 13.34 -3.74 -32.82
CA ALA A 461 14.13 -4.22 -33.97
C ALA A 461 14.17 -3.24 -35.16
N ASN A 462 13.12 -2.44 -35.34
CA ASN A 462 13.05 -1.44 -36.42
C ASN A 462 13.77 -0.12 -36.06
N ARG A 463 14.28 0.03 -34.85
CA ARG A 463 14.99 1.23 -34.37
C ARG A 463 16.49 1.00 -34.17
N LEU A 464 16.92 -0.26 -34.15
CA LEU A 464 18.33 -0.69 -34.21
C LEU A 464 18.80 -0.77 -35.66
#